data_37a2105ae378e31a2cd65a588b0f2163
#
_entry.id   37a2105ae378e31a2cd65a588b0f2163
#
_cell.length_a   1.000
_cell.length_b   1.000
_cell.length_c   1.000
_cell.angle_alpha   90.00
_cell.angle_beta   90.00
_cell.angle_gamma   90.00
#
_symmetry.space_group_name_H-M   'P 1'
#
loop_
_entity.id
_entity.type
_entity.pdbx_description
1 polymer ?
#
loop_
_entity_poly.entity_id
_entity_poly.type
_entity_poly.pdbx_seq_one_letter_code
_entity_poly.pdbx_strand_id
1 'polypeptide(L)'
;MMGKARKLVIIMCFVFLVCACGKENNESSEELYTGSSETASPEDGQDTTQAEKPKTNDELYRFILDKLIKNEVSEIYQYASDDVKVISEEAFERMLLDLKATFGEIVGIEDETSTVQKGISLYNVTLKYKNVDNHMVIYIQDGLLVGMNSDIRFRNSFDITYDNGVVETCFLLNSDGYELNAVYTHSSDMGDAVLLIPGSGVSDYNETVGLLTPFRDIALGLAEQGVGSLRIEKRTNRYRDEAAGQISLQEEYFVDYDNALDWLVNNSAGDIYLLGHSLGTQIAPVLAEQNEVSGLILFHGSARHLADIIKDQYAEIDPDNSDYYAQISEYVKTITEESSRGLYFYNAPDYYWASYNELSTIETIKKINLPTLIINSTADRQIFEEDVALWKDNLSEEQNISILVFDECSHFGYKIDTSDPAVLYSQQDFPEEILSAICSFINS
;
A
#
# COMPACT_ATOMS: atom_id res chain seq x y z
N MET A 1 -26.10 -7.27 -13.83
CA MET A 1 -25.28 -6.10 -13.51
C MET A 1 -24.44 -6.30 -12.24
N MET A 2 -24.94 -6.94 -11.18
CA MET A 2 -24.17 -7.20 -9.94
C MET A 2 -22.88 -8.06 -10.13
N GLY A 3 -22.82 -8.95 -11.13
CA GLY A 3 -21.65 -9.81 -11.35
C GLY A 3 -20.41 -9.10 -11.93
N LYS A 4 -20.56 -7.99 -12.67
CA LYS A 4 -19.41 -7.25 -13.23
C LYS A 4 -18.77 -6.31 -12.20
N ALA A 5 -19.57 -5.66 -11.35
CA ALA A 5 -19.05 -4.82 -10.27
C ALA A 5 -18.29 -5.64 -9.21
N ARG A 6 -18.81 -6.84 -8.85
CA ARG A 6 -18.09 -7.76 -7.96
C ARG A 6 -16.72 -8.20 -8.51
N LYS A 7 -16.63 -8.50 -9.81
CA LYS A 7 -15.35 -8.89 -10.46
C LYS A 7 -14.34 -7.72 -10.48
N LEU A 8 -14.80 -6.49 -10.66
CA LEU A 8 -13.92 -5.31 -10.73
C LEU A 8 -13.31 -4.97 -9.36
N VAL A 9 -14.10 -5.01 -8.29
CA VAL A 9 -13.64 -4.73 -6.92
C VAL A 9 -12.61 -5.76 -6.44
N ILE A 10 -12.82 -7.03 -6.76
CA ILE A 10 -11.90 -8.10 -6.40
C ILE A 10 -10.62 -8.03 -7.27
N ILE A 11 -10.72 -7.67 -8.55
CA ILE A 11 -9.56 -7.45 -9.43
C ILE A 11 -8.70 -6.28 -8.93
N MET A 12 -9.26 -5.20 -8.38
CA MET A 12 -8.44 -4.11 -7.79
C MET A 12 -7.65 -4.56 -6.55
N CYS A 13 -8.20 -5.41 -5.68
CA CYS A 13 -7.44 -6.01 -4.56
C CYS A 13 -6.33 -6.96 -5.04
N PHE A 14 -6.52 -7.65 -6.19
CA PHE A 14 -5.55 -8.59 -6.75
C PHE A 14 -4.57 -7.97 -7.76
N VAL A 15 -4.89 -6.81 -8.37
CA VAL A 15 -3.97 -6.09 -9.27
C VAL A 15 -2.70 -5.65 -8.53
N PHE A 16 -2.77 -5.42 -7.23
CA PHE A 16 -1.56 -5.16 -6.43
C PHE A 16 -0.68 -6.41 -6.23
N LEU A 17 -1.22 -7.63 -6.29
CA LEU A 17 -0.45 -8.87 -6.32
C LEU A 17 0.07 -9.23 -7.73
N VAL A 18 -0.56 -8.73 -8.79
CA VAL A 18 -0.29 -9.13 -10.19
C VAL A 18 0.77 -8.25 -10.89
N CYS A 19 1.14 -7.08 -10.36
CA CYS A 19 2.13 -6.20 -11.02
C CYS A 19 3.60 -6.61 -10.84
N ALA A 20 3.92 -7.73 -10.22
CA ALA A 20 5.29 -8.09 -9.90
C ALA A 20 6.02 -9.02 -10.87
N CYS A 21 5.43 -9.58 -11.92
CA CYS A 21 6.21 -10.34 -12.92
C CYS A 21 5.42 -10.65 -14.19
N GLY A 22 5.83 -10.07 -15.28
CA GLY A 22 5.44 -10.43 -16.63
C GLY A 22 6.46 -9.95 -17.65
N LYS A 23 7.63 -10.57 -17.68
CA LYS A 23 8.45 -10.55 -18.90
C LYS A 23 7.83 -11.52 -19.88
N GLU A 24 6.88 -11.09 -20.71
CA GLU A 24 6.70 -11.69 -22.02
C GLU A 24 7.74 -11.07 -22.96
N ASN A 25 8.69 -11.92 -23.41
CA ASN A 25 9.55 -11.62 -24.55
C ASN A 25 8.67 -11.44 -25.78
N ASN A 26 8.44 -10.20 -26.17
CA ASN A 26 8.00 -9.89 -27.52
C ASN A 26 8.89 -8.76 -28.06
N GLU A 27 9.78 -9.15 -28.97
CA GLU A 27 10.45 -8.22 -29.87
C GLU A 27 9.39 -7.45 -30.65
N SER A 28 9.26 -6.16 -30.38
CA SER A 28 8.63 -5.21 -31.29
C SER A 28 9.37 -3.88 -31.21
N SER A 29 9.90 -3.52 -32.33
CA SER A 29 10.62 -2.31 -32.72
C SER A 29 10.23 -1.05 -31.93
N GLU A 30 11.21 -0.52 -31.18
CA GLU A 30 11.21 0.83 -30.64
C GLU A 30 11.43 1.84 -31.77
N GLU A 31 10.46 2.69 -32.02
CA GLU A 31 10.72 3.98 -32.63
C GLU A 31 10.84 5.04 -31.54
N LEU A 32 12.06 5.35 -31.18
CA LEU A 32 12.43 6.47 -30.30
C LEU A 32 12.24 7.79 -31.07
N TYR A 33 11.24 8.56 -30.69
CA TYR A 33 11.07 9.92 -31.17
C TYR A 33 11.74 10.90 -30.22
N THR A 34 12.95 11.36 -30.57
CA THR A 34 13.61 12.50 -29.90
C THR A 34 13.15 13.80 -30.57
N GLY A 35 12.21 14.49 -29.96
CA GLY A 35 11.77 15.81 -30.36
C GLY A 35 12.63 16.90 -29.74
N SER A 36 13.42 17.60 -30.57
CA SER A 36 14.16 18.79 -30.17
C SER A 36 13.22 19.99 -29.98
N SER A 37 13.34 20.65 -28.81
CA SER A 37 12.64 21.88 -28.47
C SER A 37 13.15 23.06 -29.32
N GLU A 38 12.32 23.65 -30.17
CA GLU A 38 12.48 25.01 -30.65
C GLU A 38 11.70 25.99 -29.75
N THR A 39 12.44 26.94 -29.21
CA THR A 39 11.92 28.07 -28.44
C THR A 39 11.23 29.08 -29.35
N ALA A 40 9.92 29.26 -29.19
CA ALA A 40 9.21 30.40 -29.81
C ALA A 40 8.95 31.47 -28.73
N SER A 41 9.30 32.72 -29.07
CA SER A 41 9.06 33.92 -28.25
C SER A 41 7.58 34.30 -28.23
N PRO A 42 7.06 34.95 -27.19
CA PRO A 42 5.65 35.31 -27.09
C PRO A 42 5.33 36.59 -27.89
N GLU A 43 4.32 36.52 -28.73
CA GLU A 43 3.60 37.70 -29.21
C GLU A 43 2.34 37.95 -28.36
N ASP A 44 2.23 39.17 -27.86
CA ASP A 44 1.07 39.70 -27.15
C ASP A 44 -0.19 39.67 -28.01
N GLY A 45 -1.23 39.00 -27.54
CA GLY A 45 -2.56 39.03 -28.13
C GLY A 45 -3.59 38.57 -27.13
N GLN A 46 -4.27 39.47 -26.44
CA GLN A 46 -5.49 39.16 -25.68
C GLN A 46 -6.55 38.63 -26.65
N ASP A 47 -6.83 37.34 -26.58
CA ASP A 47 -8.03 36.77 -27.16
C ASP A 47 -8.61 35.75 -26.16
N THR A 48 -9.81 36.05 -25.65
CA THR A 48 -10.61 35.19 -24.78
C THR A 48 -11.26 34.09 -25.62
N THR A 49 -10.47 33.16 -26.12
CA THR A 49 -10.98 31.94 -26.74
C THR A 49 -11.22 30.87 -25.70
N GLN A 50 -12.43 30.34 -25.64
CA GLN A 50 -12.72 29.06 -24.94
C GLN A 50 -11.69 28.05 -25.46
N ALA A 51 -10.88 27.50 -24.56
CA ALA A 51 -9.90 26.49 -24.93
C ALA A 51 -10.63 25.33 -25.65
N GLU A 52 -10.15 25.00 -26.87
CA GLU A 52 -10.72 23.85 -27.60
C GLU A 52 -10.51 22.57 -26.77
N LYS A 53 -11.54 21.70 -26.74
CA LYS A 53 -11.44 20.41 -26.04
C LYS A 53 -10.34 19.56 -26.67
N PRO A 54 -9.54 18.85 -25.87
CA PRO A 54 -8.54 17.90 -26.36
C PRO A 54 -9.16 16.89 -27.34
N LYS A 55 -8.52 16.66 -28.49
CA LYS A 55 -9.03 15.77 -29.56
C LYS A 55 -8.20 14.49 -29.67
N THR A 56 -6.99 14.48 -29.11
CA THR A 56 -6.08 13.33 -29.11
C THR A 56 -5.65 12.97 -27.69
N ASN A 57 -5.10 11.76 -27.51
CA ASN A 57 -4.55 11.34 -26.21
C ASN A 57 -3.40 12.27 -25.76
N ASP A 58 -2.55 12.71 -26.68
CA ASP A 58 -1.44 13.63 -26.39
C ASP A 58 -1.94 15.01 -25.94
N GLU A 59 -2.98 15.55 -26.60
CA GLU A 59 -3.60 16.82 -26.21
C GLU A 59 -4.26 16.70 -24.81
N LEU A 60 -4.91 15.58 -24.53
CA LEU A 60 -5.49 15.34 -23.21
C LEU A 60 -4.42 15.20 -22.13
N TYR A 61 -3.34 14.48 -22.41
CA TYR A 61 -2.20 14.39 -21.49
C TYR A 61 -1.63 15.79 -21.17
N ARG A 62 -1.36 16.61 -22.18
CA ARG A 62 -0.86 17.99 -22.00
C ARG A 62 -1.84 18.85 -21.20
N PHE A 63 -3.14 18.71 -21.45
CA PHE A 63 -4.18 19.37 -20.67
C PHE A 63 -4.14 18.94 -19.19
N ILE A 64 -4.11 17.63 -18.90
CA ILE A 64 -4.04 17.10 -17.53
C ILE A 64 -2.79 17.63 -16.83
N LEU A 65 -1.63 17.58 -17.49
CA LEU A 65 -0.37 18.04 -16.92
C LEU A 65 -0.41 19.55 -16.59
N ASP A 66 -0.94 20.37 -17.48
CA ASP A 66 -1.13 21.81 -17.25
C ASP A 66 -2.04 22.09 -16.04
N LYS A 67 -3.15 21.32 -15.92
CA LYS A 67 -4.08 21.46 -14.78
C LYS A 67 -3.46 21.02 -13.46
N LEU A 68 -2.64 19.96 -13.45
CA LEU A 68 -1.90 19.54 -12.26
C LEU A 68 -0.91 20.62 -11.80
N ILE A 69 -0.13 21.19 -12.74
CA ILE A 69 0.85 22.25 -12.43
C ILE A 69 0.17 23.50 -11.88
N LYS A 70 -0.95 23.89 -12.47
CA LYS A 70 -1.72 25.09 -12.06
C LYS A 70 -2.60 24.83 -10.82
N ASN A 71 -2.70 23.59 -10.38
CA ASN A 71 -3.62 23.16 -9.32
C ASN A 71 -5.11 23.45 -9.64
N GLU A 72 -5.46 23.31 -10.91
CA GLU A 72 -6.82 23.49 -11.44
C GLU A 72 -7.45 22.13 -11.79
N VAL A 73 -7.43 21.20 -10.84
CA VAL A 73 -7.68 19.76 -11.08
C VAL A 73 -9.16 19.42 -11.33
N SER A 74 -10.11 20.29 -10.96
CA SER A 74 -11.54 20.10 -11.16
C SER A 74 -11.93 19.85 -12.64
N GLU A 75 -11.17 20.43 -13.58
CA GLU A 75 -11.45 20.26 -15.01
C GLU A 75 -10.99 18.89 -15.56
N ILE A 76 -10.20 18.12 -14.82
CA ILE A 76 -9.66 16.81 -15.27
C ILE A 76 -10.77 15.76 -15.28
N TYR A 77 -11.62 15.74 -14.25
CA TYR A 77 -12.62 14.71 -14.05
C TYR A 77 -13.65 14.57 -15.20
N GLN A 78 -13.93 15.63 -15.93
CA GLN A 78 -14.82 15.57 -17.09
C GLN A 78 -14.33 14.61 -18.20
N TYR A 79 -13.01 14.32 -18.23
CA TYR A 79 -12.40 13.38 -19.16
C TYR A 79 -12.21 11.99 -18.58
N ALA A 80 -12.61 11.74 -17.35
CA ALA A 80 -12.53 10.43 -16.72
C ALA A 80 -13.45 9.41 -17.43
N SER A 81 -12.95 8.18 -17.58
CA SER A 81 -13.76 7.04 -18.06
C SER A 81 -14.76 6.61 -17.00
N ASP A 82 -15.71 5.76 -17.39
CA ASP A 82 -16.69 5.21 -16.44
C ASP A 82 -16.01 4.40 -15.31
N ASP A 83 -14.87 3.77 -15.58
CA ASP A 83 -14.11 3.04 -14.57
C ASP A 83 -13.45 3.99 -13.55
N VAL A 84 -12.95 5.14 -13.97
CA VAL A 84 -12.43 6.18 -13.07
C VAL A 84 -13.58 6.88 -12.32
N LYS A 85 -14.73 7.06 -12.95
CA LYS A 85 -15.94 7.68 -12.35
C LYS A 85 -16.64 6.81 -11.29
N VAL A 86 -16.11 5.63 -11.00
CA VAL A 86 -16.48 4.89 -9.78
C VAL A 86 -16.08 5.70 -8.53
N ILE A 87 -14.99 6.47 -8.61
CA ILE A 87 -14.61 7.47 -7.61
C ILE A 87 -15.41 8.75 -7.87
N SER A 88 -16.00 9.36 -6.84
CA SER A 88 -16.71 10.63 -6.99
C SER A 88 -15.77 11.76 -7.45
N GLU A 89 -16.32 12.79 -8.12
CA GLU A 89 -15.55 13.96 -8.55
C GLU A 89 -14.85 14.64 -7.37
N GLU A 90 -15.55 14.79 -6.25
CA GLU A 90 -15.00 15.39 -5.03
C GLU A 90 -13.82 14.59 -4.45
N ALA A 91 -13.92 13.26 -4.42
CA ALA A 91 -12.85 12.40 -3.95
C ALA A 91 -11.64 12.41 -4.89
N PHE A 92 -11.89 12.41 -6.21
CA PHE A 92 -10.83 12.53 -7.23
C PHE A 92 -10.07 13.86 -7.13
N GLU A 93 -10.80 14.98 -7.01
CA GLU A 93 -10.17 16.30 -6.82
C GLU A 93 -9.34 16.35 -5.54
N ARG A 94 -9.90 15.86 -4.42
CA ARG A 94 -9.21 15.85 -3.13
C ARG A 94 -7.90 15.08 -3.20
N MET A 95 -7.88 13.90 -3.82
CA MET A 95 -6.67 13.09 -4.00
C MET A 95 -5.54 13.88 -4.69
N LEU A 96 -5.86 14.65 -5.74
CA LEU A 96 -4.87 15.45 -6.46
C LEU A 96 -4.46 16.71 -5.69
N LEU A 97 -5.39 17.34 -4.96
CA LEU A 97 -5.11 18.52 -4.14
C LEU A 97 -4.26 18.18 -2.91
N ASP A 98 -4.41 16.99 -2.35
CA ASP A 98 -3.64 16.50 -1.21
C ASP A 98 -2.15 16.40 -1.53
N LEU A 99 -1.76 16.07 -2.76
CA LEU A 99 -0.35 16.08 -3.20
C LEU A 99 0.28 17.46 -3.03
N LYS A 100 -0.44 18.51 -3.42
CA LYS A 100 0.03 19.89 -3.23
C LYS A 100 0.00 20.32 -1.77
N ALA A 101 -1.03 19.98 -1.05
CA ALA A 101 -1.14 20.29 0.39
C ALA A 101 0.00 19.65 1.19
N THR A 102 0.38 18.43 0.82
CA THR A 102 1.42 17.66 1.51
C THR A 102 2.84 18.06 1.07
N PHE A 103 3.09 18.21 -0.23
CA PHE A 103 4.44 18.37 -0.79
C PHE A 103 4.75 19.76 -1.34
N GLY A 104 3.76 20.65 -1.38
CA GLY A 104 3.88 22.02 -1.89
C GLY A 104 3.68 22.13 -3.40
N GLU A 105 4.26 23.17 -4.01
CA GLU A 105 4.13 23.43 -5.44
C GLU A 105 5.02 22.50 -6.28
N ILE A 106 4.57 22.17 -7.50
CA ILE A 106 5.40 21.54 -8.51
C ILE A 106 6.43 22.57 -8.99
N VAL A 107 7.72 22.27 -8.81
CA VAL A 107 8.84 23.16 -9.16
C VAL A 107 9.53 22.79 -10.48
N GLY A 108 9.19 21.64 -11.05
CA GLY A 108 9.76 21.18 -12.32
C GLY A 108 9.10 19.89 -12.82
N ILE A 109 9.42 19.54 -14.05
CA ILE A 109 8.99 18.32 -14.73
C ILE A 109 10.22 17.69 -15.36
N GLU A 110 10.37 16.37 -15.21
CA GLU A 110 11.46 15.58 -15.78
C GLU A 110 10.94 14.23 -16.32
N ASP A 111 11.78 13.52 -17.07
CA ASP A 111 11.59 12.12 -17.51
C ASP A 111 10.26 11.87 -18.24
N GLU A 112 9.87 12.83 -19.11
CA GLU A 112 8.62 12.74 -19.85
C GLU A 112 8.78 11.74 -21.01
N THR A 113 8.06 10.62 -20.95
CA THR A 113 8.04 9.58 -21.98
C THR A 113 6.63 9.08 -22.24
N SER A 114 6.40 8.49 -23.42
CA SER A 114 5.12 7.85 -23.71
C SER A 114 5.30 6.53 -24.44
N THR A 115 4.40 5.60 -24.17
CA THR A 115 4.31 4.30 -24.84
C THR A 115 2.85 3.92 -25.07
N VAL A 116 2.59 3.01 -26.00
CA VAL A 116 1.24 2.48 -26.23
C VAL A 116 1.24 0.98 -26.00
N GLN A 117 0.39 0.49 -25.10
CA GLN A 117 0.22 -0.91 -24.79
C GLN A 117 -1.26 -1.30 -24.88
N LYS A 118 -1.57 -2.29 -25.71
CA LYS A 118 -2.96 -2.80 -25.88
C LYS A 118 -3.99 -1.70 -26.19
N GLY A 119 -3.58 -0.63 -26.90
CA GLY A 119 -4.46 0.50 -27.26
C GLY A 119 -4.57 1.59 -26.19
N ILE A 120 -3.91 1.44 -25.04
CA ILE A 120 -3.84 2.47 -23.98
C ILE A 120 -2.53 3.23 -24.15
N SER A 121 -2.59 4.56 -24.18
CA SER A 121 -1.41 5.44 -24.13
C SER A 121 -1.00 5.63 -22.69
N LEU A 122 0.26 5.30 -22.38
CA LEU A 122 0.87 5.46 -21.05
C LEU A 122 1.83 6.64 -21.13
N TYR A 123 1.61 7.67 -20.35
CA TYR A 123 2.49 8.83 -20.22
C TYR A 123 3.17 8.80 -18.86
N ASN A 124 4.49 8.61 -18.87
CA ASN A 124 5.30 8.68 -17.65
C ASN A 124 5.85 10.10 -17.53
N VAL A 125 5.80 10.64 -16.33
CA VAL A 125 6.31 11.97 -16.02
C VAL A 125 6.77 12.02 -14.56
N THR A 126 7.90 12.69 -14.31
CA THR A 126 8.36 12.98 -12.95
C THR A 126 7.99 14.43 -12.61
N LEU A 127 7.04 14.59 -11.69
CA LEU A 127 6.70 15.89 -11.11
C LEU A 127 7.61 16.17 -9.93
N LYS A 128 8.42 17.23 -10.05
CA LYS A 128 9.38 17.62 -9.00
C LYS A 128 8.70 18.57 -8.01
N TYR A 129 8.72 18.20 -6.74
CA TYR A 129 8.41 19.07 -5.62
C TYR A 129 9.69 19.46 -4.89
N LYS A 130 9.61 20.29 -3.86
CA LYS A 130 10.81 20.76 -3.13
C LYS A 130 11.64 19.59 -2.56
N ASN A 131 11.00 18.63 -1.92
CA ASN A 131 11.66 17.54 -1.18
C ASN A 131 11.40 16.15 -1.76
N VAL A 132 10.45 16.02 -2.69
CA VAL A 132 10.04 14.74 -3.25
C VAL A 132 9.96 14.80 -4.76
N ASP A 133 10.08 13.64 -5.38
CA ASP A 133 9.75 13.36 -6.76
C ASP A 133 8.50 12.51 -6.79
N ASN A 134 7.54 12.86 -7.63
CA ASN A 134 6.38 12.03 -7.91
C ASN A 134 6.49 11.47 -9.32
N HIS A 135 6.83 10.18 -9.42
CA HIS A 135 6.82 9.45 -10.68
C HIS A 135 5.38 9.06 -11.00
N MET A 136 4.77 9.80 -11.89
CA MET A 136 3.38 9.62 -12.27
C MET A 136 3.24 8.91 -13.60
N VAL A 137 2.29 7.98 -13.70
CA VAL A 137 1.87 7.37 -14.96
C VAL A 137 0.41 7.75 -15.21
N ILE A 138 0.14 8.37 -16.34
CA ILE A 138 -1.21 8.76 -16.76
C ILE A 138 -1.63 7.85 -17.92
N TYR A 139 -2.75 7.16 -17.76
CA TYR A 139 -3.29 6.20 -18.71
C TYR A 139 -4.45 6.85 -19.48
N ILE A 140 -4.33 6.93 -20.80
CA ILE A 140 -5.35 7.55 -21.66
C ILE A 140 -5.73 6.59 -22.79
N GLN A 141 -7.03 6.41 -23.00
CA GLN A 141 -7.56 5.61 -24.09
C GLN A 141 -8.75 6.32 -24.73
N ASP A 142 -8.72 6.45 -26.06
CA ASP A 142 -9.81 7.04 -26.87
C ASP A 142 -10.24 8.45 -26.38
N GLY A 143 -9.28 9.27 -25.94
CA GLY A 143 -9.53 10.61 -25.41
C GLY A 143 -10.15 10.66 -24.03
N LEU A 144 -10.08 9.55 -23.26
CA LEU A 144 -10.53 9.46 -21.88
C LEU A 144 -9.38 9.08 -20.97
N LEU A 145 -9.37 9.65 -19.76
CA LEU A 145 -8.50 9.25 -18.66
C LEU A 145 -9.03 7.91 -18.10
N VAL A 146 -8.23 6.85 -18.23
CA VAL A 146 -8.59 5.51 -17.76
C VAL A 146 -7.85 5.10 -16.47
N GLY A 147 -6.90 5.92 -16.00
CA GLY A 147 -6.21 5.70 -14.74
C GLY A 147 -5.05 6.67 -14.53
N MET A 148 -4.59 6.75 -13.28
CA MET A 148 -3.38 7.47 -12.87
C MET A 148 -2.71 6.68 -11.75
N ASN A 149 -1.39 6.55 -11.81
CA ASN A 149 -0.57 6.01 -10.73
C ASN A 149 0.42 7.07 -10.26
N SER A 150 0.73 7.07 -8.98
CA SER A 150 1.66 7.99 -8.33
C SER A 150 2.64 7.18 -7.47
N ASP A 151 3.93 7.44 -7.64
CA ASP A 151 5.00 6.84 -6.85
C ASP A 151 5.85 7.98 -6.28
N ILE A 152 5.68 8.24 -5.00
CA ILE A 152 6.34 9.32 -4.27
C ILE A 152 7.72 8.85 -3.81
N ARG A 153 8.77 9.63 -4.12
CA ARG A 153 10.14 9.36 -3.70
C ARG A 153 10.72 10.54 -2.95
N PHE A 154 11.10 10.31 -1.70
CA PHE A 154 11.79 11.33 -0.91
C PHE A 154 13.20 11.56 -1.45
N ARG A 155 13.64 12.81 -1.47
CA ARG A 155 15.02 13.20 -1.81
C ARG A 155 15.80 13.72 -0.62
N ASN A 156 15.10 14.24 0.37
CA ASN A 156 15.66 14.83 1.57
C ASN A 156 14.74 14.55 2.75
N SER A 157 15.23 14.70 3.97
CA SER A 157 14.36 14.75 5.15
C SER A 157 13.60 16.07 5.21
N PHE A 158 12.33 16.00 5.62
CA PHE A 158 11.47 17.16 5.82
C PHE A 158 10.32 16.82 6.77
N ASP A 159 9.74 17.86 7.39
CA ASP A 159 8.59 17.70 8.26
C ASP A 159 7.31 18.23 7.62
N ILE A 160 6.22 17.52 7.88
CA ILE A 160 4.84 17.97 7.66
C ILE A 160 4.24 18.21 9.04
N THR A 161 3.81 19.46 9.32
CA THR A 161 3.24 19.83 10.61
C THR A 161 1.76 20.10 10.45
N TYR A 162 0.95 19.47 11.28
CA TYR A 162 -0.50 19.63 11.34
C TYR A 162 -0.91 20.67 12.38
N ASP A 163 -2.10 21.27 12.22
CA ASP A 163 -2.62 22.31 13.10
C ASP A 163 -2.83 21.83 14.56
N ASN A 164 -3.04 20.52 14.76
CA ASN A 164 -3.15 19.88 16.08
C ASN A 164 -1.80 19.60 16.75
N GLY A 165 -0.69 19.98 16.14
CA GLY A 165 0.67 19.80 16.67
C GLY A 165 1.29 18.44 16.37
N VAL A 166 0.62 17.56 15.63
CA VAL A 166 1.22 16.33 15.11
C VAL A 166 2.23 16.68 14.02
N VAL A 167 3.32 15.94 13.97
CA VAL A 167 4.39 16.09 12.99
C VAL A 167 4.65 14.75 12.32
N GLU A 168 4.76 14.76 11.01
CA GLU A 168 5.30 13.65 10.22
C GLU A 168 6.72 14.01 9.77
N THR A 169 7.72 13.38 10.35
CA THR A 169 9.12 13.48 9.90
C THR A 169 9.36 12.45 8.79
N CYS A 170 9.48 12.95 7.57
CA CYS A 170 9.72 12.15 6.36
C CYS A 170 11.22 12.06 6.10
N PHE A 171 11.75 10.86 5.83
CA PHE A 171 13.19 10.66 5.60
C PHE A 171 13.45 9.40 4.76
N LEU A 172 14.70 9.21 4.35
CA LEU A 172 15.17 7.97 3.72
C LEU A 172 15.82 7.08 4.77
N LEU A 173 15.26 5.90 4.99
CA LEU A 173 15.87 4.85 5.79
C LEU A 173 16.82 4.06 4.89
N ASN A 174 18.11 3.98 5.28
CA ASN A 174 19.05 3.10 4.59
C ASN A 174 18.93 1.69 5.18
N SER A 175 18.59 0.73 4.35
CA SER A 175 18.50 -0.68 4.73
C SER A 175 19.26 -1.54 3.73
N ASP A 176 20.41 -2.07 4.17
CA ASP A 176 21.27 -2.94 3.37
C ASP A 176 21.63 -2.37 1.97
N GLY A 177 21.86 -1.05 1.92
CA GLY A 177 22.18 -0.31 0.69
C GLY A 177 20.98 0.14 -0.12
N TYR A 178 19.75 -0.18 0.30
CA TYR A 178 18.51 0.35 -0.26
C TYR A 178 18.05 1.57 0.54
N GLU A 179 17.62 2.62 -0.16
CA GLU A 179 17.02 3.81 0.45
C GLU A 179 15.50 3.69 0.36
N LEU A 180 14.82 3.55 1.50
CA LEU A 180 13.37 3.38 1.59
C LEU A 180 12.75 4.64 2.16
N ASN A 181 11.62 5.08 1.59
CA ASN A 181 10.82 6.14 2.20
C ASN A 181 10.36 5.69 3.59
N ALA A 182 10.57 6.54 4.58
CA ALA A 182 10.15 6.31 5.95
C ALA A 182 9.46 7.56 6.51
N VAL A 183 8.42 7.37 7.32
CA VAL A 183 7.69 8.45 7.98
C VAL A 183 7.52 8.12 9.45
N TYR A 184 8.10 8.96 10.30
CA TYR A 184 7.88 8.93 11.74
C TYR A 184 6.84 9.98 12.10
N THR A 185 5.69 9.52 12.58
CA THR A 185 4.58 10.37 13.01
C THR A 185 4.60 10.47 14.53
N HIS A 186 4.59 11.69 15.07
CA HIS A 186 4.70 11.92 16.52
C HIS A 186 4.03 13.24 16.92
N SER A 187 3.75 13.42 18.20
CA SER A 187 3.45 14.70 18.81
C SER A 187 4.70 15.26 19.50
N SER A 188 4.57 16.43 20.17
CA SER A 188 5.69 17.09 20.86
C SER A 188 6.30 16.28 22.00
N ASP A 189 5.54 15.37 22.58
CA ASP A 189 5.97 14.52 23.69
C ASP A 189 6.36 13.15 23.15
N MET A 190 7.64 12.84 23.13
CA MET A 190 8.15 11.51 22.75
C MET A 190 7.79 10.50 23.83
N GLY A 191 6.88 9.60 23.52
CA GLY A 191 6.42 8.51 24.39
C GLY A 191 6.70 7.15 23.75
N ASP A 192 5.78 6.23 23.97
CA ASP A 192 5.76 4.93 23.35
C ASP A 192 5.61 5.04 21.83
N ALA A 193 6.09 4.04 21.11
CA ALA A 193 6.05 4.06 19.67
C ALA A 193 5.67 2.70 19.06
N VAL A 194 5.08 2.73 17.87
CA VAL A 194 4.64 1.55 17.13
C VAL A 194 5.35 1.47 15.78
N LEU A 195 5.95 0.33 15.46
CA LEU A 195 6.39 0.02 14.10
C LEU A 195 5.24 -0.65 13.34
N LEU A 196 4.83 -0.07 12.20
CA LEU A 196 3.75 -0.58 11.36
C LEU A 196 4.31 -1.49 10.28
N ILE A 197 3.82 -2.74 10.20
CA ILE A 197 4.32 -3.81 9.30
C ILE A 197 3.18 -4.21 8.36
N PRO A 198 3.26 -3.94 7.06
CA PRO A 198 2.17 -4.14 6.11
C PRO A 198 1.94 -5.61 5.74
N GLY A 199 0.86 -5.82 5.03
CA GLY A 199 0.47 -7.10 4.46
C GLY A 199 1.33 -7.57 3.29
N SER A 200 0.87 -8.62 2.61
CA SER A 200 1.53 -9.22 1.44
C SER A 200 1.50 -8.30 0.22
N GLY A 201 2.45 -8.49 -0.69
CA GLY A 201 2.58 -7.71 -1.92
C GLY A 201 3.34 -6.40 -1.75
N VAL A 202 3.36 -5.61 -2.81
CA VAL A 202 4.01 -4.29 -2.81
C VAL A 202 3.21 -3.31 -1.95
N SER A 203 3.89 -2.47 -1.19
CA SER A 203 3.25 -1.47 -0.33
C SER A 203 4.11 -0.22 -0.22
N ASP A 204 3.47 0.96 -0.37
CA ASP A 204 4.06 2.21 0.07
C ASP A 204 4.03 2.31 1.60
N TYR A 205 4.61 3.36 2.15
CA TYR A 205 4.65 3.56 3.61
C TYR A 205 3.27 3.82 4.26
N ASN A 206 2.22 4.09 3.50
CA ASN A 206 0.86 4.29 3.99
C ASN A 206 -0.02 3.05 3.86
N GLU A 207 0.49 1.98 3.21
CA GLU A 207 -0.29 0.82 2.78
C GLU A 207 -1.50 1.24 1.93
N THR A 208 -1.27 2.14 0.97
CA THR A 208 -2.32 2.79 0.18
C THR A 208 -3.08 1.80 -0.68
N VAL A 209 -4.41 1.80 -0.55
CA VAL A 209 -5.33 1.01 -1.37
C VAL A 209 -6.47 1.88 -1.86
N GLY A 210 -6.48 2.19 -3.15
CA GLY A 210 -7.42 3.15 -3.71
C GLY A 210 -7.22 4.53 -3.08
N LEU A 211 -8.22 5.05 -2.37
CA LEU A 211 -8.14 6.32 -1.64
C LEU A 211 -7.90 6.14 -0.13
N LEU A 212 -7.75 4.90 0.33
CA LEU A 212 -7.50 4.60 1.75
C LEU A 212 -5.99 4.61 2.03
N THR A 213 -5.63 5.13 3.20
CA THR A 213 -4.26 5.19 3.71
C THR A 213 -4.18 4.67 5.15
N PRO A 214 -4.49 3.37 5.38
CA PRO A 214 -4.73 2.84 6.72
C PRO A 214 -3.59 3.09 7.68
N PHE A 215 -2.35 2.95 7.26
CA PHE A 215 -1.20 3.19 8.13
C PHE A 215 -1.01 4.67 8.48
N ARG A 216 -1.34 5.58 7.56
CA ARG A 216 -1.32 7.01 7.88
C ARG A 216 -2.42 7.36 8.88
N ASP A 217 -3.62 6.85 8.68
CA ASP A 217 -4.76 7.15 9.55
C ASP A 217 -4.52 6.60 10.97
N ILE A 218 -4.00 5.37 11.08
CA ILE A 218 -3.57 4.81 12.37
C ILE A 218 -2.47 5.68 13.00
N ALA A 219 -1.44 6.05 12.24
CA ALA A 219 -0.32 6.83 12.72
C ALA A 219 -0.74 8.21 13.26
N LEU A 220 -1.61 8.92 12.52
CA LEU A 220 -2.14 10.22 12.96
C LEU A 220 -2.99 10.08 14.23
N GLY A 221 -3.89 9.07 14.26
CA GLY A 221 -4.71 8.81 15.45
C GLY A 221 -3.90 8.42 16.69
N LEU A 222 -2.83 7.65 16.54
CA LEU A 222 -1.89 7.33 17.62
C LEU A 222 -1.15 8.58 18.12
N ALA A 223 -0.66 9.42 17.21
CA ALA A 223 0.07 10.63 17.56
C ALA A 223 -0.80 11.66 18.33
N GLU A 224 -2.09 11.75 18.04
CA GLU A 224 -3.06 12.54 18.80
C GLU A 224 -3.20 12.06 20.25
N GLN A 225 -2.91 10.79 20.51
CA GLN A 225 -2.91 10.19 21.86
C GLN A 225 -1.51 10.13 22.50
N GLY A 226 -0.51 10.78 21.88
CA GLY A 226 0.87 10.82 22.38
C GLY A 226 1.72 9.60 22.08
N VAL A 227 1.25 8.68 21.23
CA VAL A 227 1.98 7.50 20.78
C VAL A 227 2.61 7.77 19.42
N GLY A 228 3.93 7.62 19.31
CA GLY A 228 4.65 7.73 18.05
C GLY A 228 4.43 6.52 17.14
N SER A 229 4.69 6.66 15.85
CA SER A 229 4.70 5.51 14.96
C SER A 229 5.65 5.67 13.80
N LEU A 230 6.29 4.58 13.39
CA LEU A 230 7.15 4.50 12.20
C LEU A 230 6.51 3.59 11.16
N ARG A 231 6.46 4.07 9.93
CA ARG A 231 6.06 3.30 8.76
C ARG A 231 7.05 3.49 7.63
N ILE A 232 7.37 2.41 6.95
CA ILE A 232 8.32 2.38 5.83
C ILE A 232 7.68 1.77 4.60
N GLU A 233 8.12 2.19 3.42
CA GLU A 233 7.75 1.49 2.20
C GLU A 233 8.51 0.16 2.09
N LYS A 234 7.90 -0.83 1.44
CA LYS A 234 8.59 -2.09 1.13
C LYS A 234 9.58 -1.88 -0.01
N ARG A 235 10.76 -2.55 0.04
CA ARG A 235 11.71 -2.52 -1.08
C ARG A 235 11.10 -3.02 -2.38
N THR A 236 10.14 -3.94 -2.33
CA THR A 236 9.36 -4.42 -3.48
C THR A 236 8.51 -3.33 -4.14
N ASN A 237 8.17 -2.26 -3.43
CA ASN A 237 7.49 -1.11 -4.01
C ASN A 237 8.47 -0.21 -4.77
N ARG A 238 9.59 0.14 -4.15
CA ARG A 238 10.55 1.10 -4.70
C ARG A 238 11.47 0.49 -5.76
N TYR A 239 11.89 -0.75 -5.58
CA TYR A 239 12.89 -1.44 -6.42
C TYR A 239 12.28 -2.63 -7.14
N ARG A 240 11.10 -2.43 -7.76
CA ARG A 240 10.29 -3.49 -8.38
C ARG A 240 11.06 -4.38 -9.36
N ASP A 241 11.86 -3.78 -10.25
CA ASP A 241 12.60 -4.49 -11.29
C ASP A 241 13.81 -5.26 -10.72
N GLU A 242 14.45 -4.73 -9.68
CA GLU A 242 15.59 -5.34 -9.02
C GLU A 242 15.15 -6.45 -8.07
N ALA A 243 14.04 -6.26 -7.38
CA ALA A 243 13.43 -7.23 -6.48
C ALA A 243 12.67 -8.34 -7.23
N ALA A 244 12.26 -8.08 -8.48
CA ALA A 244 11.51 -9.06 -9.27
C ALA A 244 12.31 -10.35 -9.47
N GLY A 245 11.86 -11.43 -8.87
CA GLY A 245 12.41 -12.77 -9.03
C GLY A 245 13.57 -13.14 -8.11
N GLN A 246 13.91 -12.33 -7.10
CA GLN A 246 14.98 -12.64 -6.15
C GLN A 246 14.61 -12.36 -4.69
N ILE A 247 13.34 -12.08 -4.39
CA ILE A 247 12.95 -11.71 -3.05
C ILE A 247 12.51 -12.92 -2.25
N SER A 248 13.12 -13.14 -1.10
CA SER A 248 12.67 -14.02 -0.03
C SER A 248 11.90 -13.20 1.01
N LEU A 249 11.26 -13.90 1.96
CA LEU A 249 10.63 -13.25 3.10
C LEU A 249 11.64 -12.46 3.95
N GLN A 250 12.89 -12.96 4.01
CA GLN A 250 13.98 -12.30 4.70
C GLN A 250 14.25 -10.91 4.13
N GLU A 251 14.33 -10.78 2.80
CA GLU A 251 14.62 -9.50 2.14
C GLU A 251 13.39 -8.60 2.06
N GLU A 252 12.18 -9.17 1.94
CA GLU A 252 10.96 -8.37 1.87
C GLU A 252 10.58 -7.72 3.20
N TYR A 253 10.87 -8.41 4.33
CA TYR A 253 10.43 -7.95 5.64
C TYR A 253 11.57 -7.84 6.63
N PHE A 254 12.26 -8.94 6.95
CA PHE A 254 13.08 -8.98 8.17
C PHE A 254 14.23 -7.99 8.14
N VAL A 255 14.98 -7.90 7.05
CA VAL A 255 16.11 -6.96 6.93
C VAL A 255 15.64 -5.50 7.08
N ASP A 256 14.57 -5.13 6.38
CA ASP A 256 14.11 -3.74 6.36
C ASP A 256 13.44 -3.34 7.67
N TYR A 257 12.64 -4.23 8.25
CA TYR A 257 11.92 -3.95 9.51
C TYR A 257 12.81 -4.06 10.75
N ASP A 258 13.88 -4.86 10.73
CA ASP A 258 14.93 -4.80 11.75
C ASP A 258 15.65 -3.44 11.74
N ASN A 259 16.05 -2.94 10.56
CA ASN A 259 16.64 -1.61 10.45
C ASN A 259 15.67 -0.48 10.85
N ALA A 260 14.39 -0.62 10.54
CA ALA A 260 13.36 0.33 10.97
C ALA A 260 13.17 0.31 12.50
N LEU A 261 13.18 -0.88 13.09
CA LEU A 261 13.09 -1.06 14.54
C LEU A 261 14.32 -0.48 15.25
N ASP A 262 15.52 -0.72 14.75
CA ASP A 262 16.75 -0.11 15.26
C ASP A 262 16.68 1.41 15.20
N TRP A 263 16.15 1.98 14.12
CA TRP A 263 15.96 3.42 14.02
C TRP A 263 14.97 3.90 15.09
N LEU A 264 13.84 3.21 15.25
CA LEU A 264 12.79 3.59 16.21
C LEU A 264 13.29 3.53 17.65
N VAL A 265 14.03 2.48 18.04
CA VAL A 265 14.68 2.34 19.35
C VAL A 265 15.59 3.54 19.66
N ASN A 266 16.30 4.05 18.65
CA ASN A 266 17.22 5.18 18.84
C ASN A 266 16.53 6.56 18.81
N ASN A 267 15.26 6.64 18.40
CA ASN A 267 14.54 7.91 18.18
C ASN A 267 13.21 8.02 18.97
N SER A 268 12.81 6.99 19.73
CA SER A 268 11.70 7.05 20.67
C SER A 268 12.22 7.08 22.11
N ALA A 269 11.37 7.44 23.07
CA ALA A 269 11.76 7.53 24.49
C ALA A 269 11.04 6.52 25.39
N GLY A 270 10.01 5.85 24.89
CA GLY A 270 9.18 4.90 25.63
C GLY A 270 9.30 3.46 25.11
N ASP A 271 8.29 2.70 25.43
CA ASP A 271 8.16 1.30 25.01
C ASP A 271 7.85 1.20 23.51
N ILE A 272 8.28 0.11 22.89
CA ILE A 272 8.07 -0.14 21.47
C ILE A 272 7.14 -1.32 21.26
N TYR A 273 6.17 -1.11 20.39
CA TYR A 273 5.19 -2.11 19.98
C TYR A 273 5.30 -2.39 18.48
N LEU A 274 4.94 -3.60 18.05
CA LEU A 274 4.83 -3.95 16.64
C LEU A 274 3.36 -4.10 16.27
N LEU A 275 2.91 -3.38 15.24
CA LEU A 275 1.59 -3.59 14.63
C LEU A 275 1.78 -4.26 13.27
N GLY A 276 1.35 -5.51 13.15
CA GLY A 276 1.32 -6.22 11.88
C GLY A 276 -0.07 -6.26 11.28
N HIS A 277 -0.22 -5.85 10.02
CA HIS A 277 -1.46 -5.96 9.26
C HIS A 277 -1.41 -7.14 8.29
N SER A 278 -2.51 -7.89 8.18
CA SER A 278 -2.62 -9.01 7.23
C SER A 278 -1.45 -10.01 7.37
N LEU A 279 -0.60 -10.22 6.36
CA LEU A 279 0.62 -11.04 6.49
C LEU A 279 1.57 -10.49 7.57
N GLY A 280 1.58 -9.19 7.81
CA GLY A 280 2.36 -8.58 8.89
C GLY A 280 2.04 -9.16 10.28
N THR A 281 0.85 -9.76 10.49
CA THR A 281 0.50 -10.47 11.74
C THR A 281 1.31 -11.74 11.96
N GLN A 282 1.89 -12.29 10.91
CA GLN A 282 2.79 -13.45 10.98
C GLN A 282 4.27 -13.03 11.06
N ILE A 283 4.58 -11.84 10.54
CA ILE A 283 5.94 -11.28 10.56
C ILE A 283 6.28 -10.67 11.93
N ALA A 284 5.36 -9.89 12.51
CA ALA A 284 5.57 -9.19 13.77
C ALA A 284 6.02 -10.10 14.92
N PRO A 285 5.45 -11.30 15.13
CA PRO A 285 5.92 -12.23 16.18
C PRO A 285 7.37 -12.68 15.97
N VAL A 286 7.81 -12.90 14.72
CA VAL A 286 9.18 -13.32 14.42
C VAL A 286 10.17 -12.20 14.69
N LEU A 287 9.83 -10.95 14.32
CA LEU A 287 10.62 -9.77 14.66
C LEU A 287 10.72 -9.59 16.18
N ALA A 288 9.60 -9.77 16.90
CA ALA A 288 9.56 -9.69 18.36
C ALA A 288 10.36 -10.81 19.06
N GLU A 289 10.53 -11.97 18.45
CA GLU A 289 11.38 -13.04 18.99
C GLU A 289 12.87 -12.67 18.96
N GLN A 290 13.27 -11.81 18.04
CA GLN A 290 14.67 -11.41 17.80
C GLN A 290 15.02 -10.06 18.42
N ASN A 291 14.01 -9.27 18.84
CA ASN A 291 14.17 -7.89 19.29
C ASN A 291 13.44 -7.63 20.62
N GLU A 292 13.92 -6.66 21.38
CA GLU A 292 13.25 -6.20 22.60
C GLU A 292 12.10 -5.27 22.25
N VAL A 293 10.86 -5.77 22.38
CA VAL A 293 9.62 -5.01 22.20
C VAL A 293 8.65 -5.29 23.34
N SER A 294 7.73 -4.36 23.61
CA SER A 294 6.82 -4.42 24.78
C SER A 294 5.49 -5.09 24.47
N GLY A 295 5.09 -5.22 23.22
CA GLY A 295 3.85 -5.93 22.84
C GLY A 295 3.59 -6.00 21.36
N LEU A 296 2.58 -6.80 21.00
CA LEU A 296 2.14 -7.03 19.63
C LEU A 296 0.69 -6.57 19.42
N ILE A 297 0.44 -5.97 18.26
CA ILE A 297 -0.89 -5.66 17.75
C ILE A 297 -1.03 -6.37 16.40
N LEU A 298 -1.89 -7.39 16.33
CA LEU A 298 -2.10 -8.22 15.17
C LEU A 298 -3.43 -7.81 14.53
N PHE A 299 -3.34 -7.03 13.44
CA PHE A 299 -4.46 -6.32 12.86
C PHE A 299 -4.93 -6.99 11.57
N HIS A 300 -6.18 -7.46 11.55
CA HIS A 300 -6.87 -8.06 10.40
C HIS A 300 -6.03 -9.13 9.68
N GLY A 301 -5.56 -10.12 10.44
CA GLY A 301 -4.71 -11.19 9.93
C GLY A 301 -5.08 -12.58 10.43
N SER A 302 -4.30 -13.56 10.04
CA SER A 302 -4.51 -14.97 10.35
C SER A 302 -3.20 -15.68 10.66
N ALA A 303 -3.29 -16.74 11.48
CA ALA A 303 -2.21 -17.70 11.66
C ALA A 303 -2.28 -18.88 10.68
N ARG A 304 -3.29 -18.94 9.80
CA ARG A 304 -3.33 -19.94 8.70
C ARG A 304 -2.20 -19.71 7.72
N HIS A 305 -1.80 -20.76 7.05
CA HIS A 305 -0.82 -20.68 5.98
C HIS A 305 -1.31 -19.75 4.85
N LEU A 306 -0.48 -18.80 4.42
CA LEU A 306 -0.85 -17.81 3.41
C LEU A 306 -1.38 -18.42 2.11
N ALA A 307 -0.82 -19.56 1.66
CA ALA A 307 -1.29 -20.24 0.46
C ALA A 307 -2.73 -20.75 0.60
N ASP A 308 -3.18 -21.11 1.82
CA ASP A 308 -4.57 -21.53 2.06
C ASP A 308 -5.52 -20.31 2.04
N ILE A 309 -5.09 -19.17 2.59
CA ILE A 309 -5.85 -17.92 2.53
C ILE A 309 -6.00 -17.48 1.06
N ILE A 310 -4.91 -17.44 0.30
CA ILE A 310 -4.93 -17.07 -1.11
C ILE A 310 -5.81 -18.03 -1.93
N LYS A 311 -5.70 -19.34 -1.67
CA LYS A 311 -6.56 -20.35 -2.31
C LYS A 311 -8.06 -20.03 -2.11
N ASP A 312 -8.46 -19.68 -0.88
CA ASP A 312 -9.87 -19.40 -0.56
C ASP A 312 -10.31 -18.09 -1.23
N GLN A 313 -9.47 -17.07 -1.24
CA GLN A 313 -9.72 -15.82 -1.97
C GLN A 313 -9.89 -16.06 -3.48
N TYR A 314 -9.03 -16.88 -4.10
CA TYR A 314 -9.15 -17.23 -5.52
C TYR A 314 -10.40 -18.06 -5.80
N ALA A 315 -10.78 -18.97 -4.90
CA ALA A 315 -11.98 -19.78 -5.07
C ALA A 315 -13.28 -18.95 -5.06
N GLU A 316 -13.31 -17.82 -4.35
CA GLU A 316 -14.44 -16.89 -4.41
C GLU A 316 -14.55 -16.15 -5.77
N ILE A 317 -13.40 -15.83 -6.39
CA ILE A 317 -13.34 -15.08 -7.65
C ILE A 317 -13.56 -15.99 -8.86
N ASP A 318 -12.96 -17.15 -8.81
CA ASP A 318 -12.91 -18.13 -9.89
C ASP A 318 -13.23 -19.55 -9.38
N PRO A 319 -14.51 -19.78 -8.98
CA PRO A 319 -14.93 -21.04 -8.36
C PRO A 319 -14.79 -22.25 -9.29
N ASP A 320 -14.79 -22.05 -10.61
CA ASP A 320 -14.64 -23.13 -11.59
C ASP A 320 -13.23 -23.75 -11.58
N ASN A 321 -12.22 -23.03 -11.06
CA ASN A 321 -10.83 -23.49 -10.92
C ASN A 321 -10.40 -23.75 -9.46
N SER A 322 -11.34 -23.88 -8.52
CA SER A 322 -11.05 -24.08 -7.10
C SER A 322 -10.15 -25.29 -6.81
N ASP A 323 -10.34 -26.42 -7.54
CA ASP A 323 -9.49 -27.61 -7.43
C ASP A 323 -8.03 -27.34 -7.84
N TYR A 324 -7.81 -26.48 -8.83
CA TYR A 324 -6.47 -26.08 -9.25
C TYR A 324 -5.77 -25.25 -8.17
N TYR A 325 -6.46 -24.29 -7.57
CA TYR A 325 -5.91 -23.50 -6.49
C TYR A 325 -5.61 -24.34 -5.24
N ALA A 326 -6.46 -25.33 -4.94
CA ALA A 326 -6.21 -26.28 -3.86
C ALA A 326 -4.93 -27.10 -4.09
N GLN A 327 -4.70 -27.59 -5.31
CA GLN A 327 -3.48 -28.32 -5.66
C GLN A 327 -2.22 -27.45 -5.54
N ILE A 328 -2.30 -26.17 -5.96
CA ILE A 328 -1.19 -25.22 -5.79
C ILE A 328 -0.90 -25.00 -4.32
N SER A 329 -1.92 -24.73 -3.49
CA SER A 329 -1.74 -24.50 -2.06
C SER A 329 -1.06 -25.70 -1.39
N GLU A 330 -1.51 -26.91 -1.65
CA GLU A 330 -0.88 -28.13 -1.10
C GLU A 330 0.58 -28.29 -1.57
N TYR A 331 0.87 -27.99 -2.83
CA TYR A 331 2.23 -28.08 -3.35
C TYR A 331 3.15 -27.03 -2.71
N VAL A 332 2.71 -25.77 -2.62
CA VAL A 332 3.47 -24.66 -2.06
C VAL A 332 3.92 -24.94 -0.61
N LYS A 333 3.07 -25.55 0.19
CA LYS A 333 3.39 -25.95 1.58
C LYS A 333 4.49 -27.03 1.68
N THR A 334 4.83 -27.70 0.60
CA THR A 334 5.91 -28.71 0.54
C THR A 334 7.25 -28.17 0.05
N ILE A 335 7.29 -26.91 -0.38
CA ILE A 335 8.51 -26.31 -0.94
C ILE A 335 9.51 -26.03 0.19
N THR A 336 10.75 -26.40 -0.06
CA THR A 336 11.91 -26.13 0.79
C THR A 336 12.98 -25.40 0.00
N GLU A 337 13.98 -24.82 0.64
CA GLU A 337 15.11 -24.18 -0.01
C GLU A 337 15.80 -25.15 -1.00
N GLU A 338 16.00 -26.42 -0.60
CA GLU A 338 16.63 -27.45 -1.44
C GLU A 338 15.79 -27.81 -2.69
N SER A 339 14.45 -27.68 -2.59
CA SER A 339 13.54 -27.99 -3.71
C SER A 339 13.29 -26.82 -4.65
N SER A 340 13.68 -25.60 -4.28
CA SER A 340 13.44 -24.38 -5.07
C SER A 340 14.18 -24.41 -6.41
N ARG A 341 13.52 -23.96 -7.48
CA ARG A 341 14.00 -23.98 -8.88
C ARG A 341 13.71 -22.69 -9.64
N GLY A 342 13.23 -21.65 -8.96
CA GLY A 342 12.81 -20.38 -9.58
C GLY A 342 11.42 -20.46 -10.24
N LEU A 343 10.57 -21.37 -9.79
CA LEU A 343 9.18 -21.46 -10.22
C LEU A 343 8.32 -20.44 -9.48
N TYR A 344 7.21 -20.01 -10.08
CA TYR A 344 6.30 -19.03 -9.50
C TYR A 344 4.96 -19.65 -9.15
N PHE A 345 4.48 -19.36 -7.93
CA PHE A 345 3.17 -19.76 -7.41
C PHE A 345 2.56 -18.56 -6.70
N TYR A 346 1.30 -18.22 -7.01
CA TYR A 346 0.62 -17.04 -6.45
C TYR A 346 1.45 -15.76 -6.57
N ASN A 347 2.09 -15.57 -7.73
CA ASN A 347 2.96 -14.43 -8.06
C ASN A 347 4.21 -14.26 -7.16
N ALA A 348 4.57 -15.26 -6.37
CA ALA A 348 5.80 -15.30 -5.60
C ALA A 348 6.69 -16.47 -6.06
N PRO A 349 8.03 -16.31 -6.07
CA PRO A 349 8.94 -17.38 -6.43
C PRO A 349 8.95 -18.49 -5.36
N ASP A 350 9.31 -19.70 -5.76
CA ASP A 350 9.31 -20.88 -4.87
C ASP A 350 10.23 -20.74 -3.66
N TYR A 351 11.35 -20.05 -3.75
CA TYR A 351 12.21 -19.77 -2.59
C TYR A 351 11.58 -18.77 -1.58
N TYR A 352 10.69 -17.88 -2.03
CA TYR A 352 9.86 -17.09 -1.11
C TYR A 352 8.99 -18.01 -0.26
N TRP A 353 8.32 -18.97 -0.90
CA TRP A 353 7.50 -19.96 -0.22
C TRP A 353 8.31 -20.87 0.70
N ALA A 354 9.54 -21.21 0.30
CA ALA A 354 10.44 -21.98 1.16
C ALA A 354 10.73 -21.23 2.48
N SER A 355 11.07 -19.96 2.39
CA SER A 355 11.30 -19.13 3.60
C SER A 355 10.01 -18.89 4.41
N TYR A 356 8.87 -18.76 3.73
CA TYR A 356 7.58 -18.60 4.38
C TYR A 356 7.16 -19.87 5.16
N ASN A 357 7.42 -21.06 4.60
CA ASN A 357 7.05 -22.34 5.22
C ASN A 357 7.77 -22.64 6.55
N GLU A 358 8.78 -21.84 6.90
CA GLU A 358 9.47 -21.91 8.21
C GLU A 358 8.72 -21.14 9.32
N LEU A 359 7.71 -20.33 8.98
CA LEU A 359 6.96 -19.57 9.96
C LEU A 359 6.04 -20.48 10.80
N SER A 360 6.00 -20.22 12.09
CA SER A 360 5.16 -20.93 13.08
C SER A 360 4.49 -19.91 14.01
N THR A 361 3.53 -19.14 13.46
CA THR A 361 2.98 -17.94 14.10
C THR A 361 2.42 -18.20 15.52
N ILE A 362 1.58 -19.22 15.71
CA ILE A 362 0.98 -19.55 17.02
C ILE A 362 2.06 -19.95 18.04
N GLU A 363 2.98 -20.81 17.64
CA GLU A 363 4.07 -21.29 18.50
C GLU A 363 5.00 -20.14 18.88
N THR A 364 5.30 -19.25 17.93
CA THR A 364 6.14 -18.06 18.17
C THR A 364 5.45 -17.13 19.18
N ILE A 365 4.17 -16.79 19.00
CA ILE A 365 3.41 -15.96 19.95
C ILE A 365 3.44 -16.55 21.36
N LYS A 366 3.16 -17.86 21.51
CA LYS A 366 3.23 -18.54 22.81
C LYS A 366 4.62 -18.54 23.43
N LYS A 367 5.65 -18.68 22.60
CA LYS A 367 7.06 -18.71 23.05
C LYS A 367 7.53 -17.37 23.57
N ILE A 368 7.25 -16.28 22.83
CA ILE A 368 7.67 -14.92 23.23
C ILE A 368 6.89 -14.42 24.45
N ASN A 369 5.66 -14.86 24.62
CA ASN A 369 4.79 -14.56 25.77
C ASN A 369 4.65 -13.04 26.06
N LEU A 370 4.61 -12.22 25.03
CA LEU A 370 4.40 -10.77 25.13
C LEU A 370 2.91 -10.43 25.22
N PRO A 371 2.54 -9.30 25.85
CA PRO A 371 1.21 -8.74 25.68
C PRO A 371 0.84 -8.66 24.20
N THR A 372 -0.33 -9.18 23.83
CA THR A 372 -0.74 -9.25 22.44
C THR A 372 -2.21 -8.88 22.29
N LEU A 373 -2.49 -7.92 21.42
CA LEU A 373 -3.83 -7.53 21.00
C LEU A 373 -4.08 -8.04 19.58
N ILE A 374 -5.08 -8.88 19.39
CA ILE A 374 -5.52 -9.37 18.07
C ILE A 374 -6.82 -8.69 17.73
N ILE A 375 -6.87 -8.01 16.59
CA ILE A 375 -8.04 -7.31 16.07
C ILE A 375 -8.43 -7.89 14.71
N ASN A 376 -9.68 -8.35 14.59
CA ASN A 376 -10.27 -8.80 13.33
C ASN A 376 -11.67 -8.21 13.15
N SER A 377 -12.30 -8.45 11.99
CA SER A 377 -13.65 -7.99 11.69
C SER A 377 -14.51 -9.09 11.08
N THR A 378 -15.83 -9.00 11.33
CA THR A 378 -16.84 -9.92 10.75
C THR A 378 -17.11 -9.65 9.27
N ALA A 379 -16.76 -8.48 8.76
CA ALA A 379 -17.00 -8.08 7.36
C ALA A 379 -15.72 -8.09 6.50
N ASP A 380 -14.60 -8.53 7.06
CA ASP A 380 -13.38 -8.75 6.29
C ASP A 380 -13.63 -9.85 5.24
N ARG A 381 -13.23 -9.58 3.99
CA ARG A 381 -13.38 -10.50 2.87
C ARG A 381 -12.08 -11.16 2.42
N GLN A 382 -11.00 -10.85 3.09
CA GLN A 382 -9.69 -11.44 2.84
C GLN A 382 -9.28 -12.40 3.96
N ILE A 383 -9.80 -12.16 5.18
CA ILE A 383 -9.67 -13.01 6.36
C ILE A 383 -11.06 -13.51 6.73
N PHE A 384 -11.20 -14.81 6.89
CA PHE A 384 -12.48 -15.48 7.02
C PHE A 384 -12.81 -15.85 8.48
N GLU A 385 -14.00 -16.38 8.74
CA GLU A 385 -14.43 -16.75 10.09
C GLU A 385 -13.53 -17.82 10.72
N GLU A 386 -13.05 -18.78 9.93
CA GLU A 386 -12.09 -19.80 10.37
C GLU A 386 -10.75 -19.24 10.81
N ASP A 387 -10.32 -18.10 10.29
CA ASP A 387 -9.09 -17.43 10.70
C ASP A 387 -9.25 -16.84 12.11
N VAL A 388 -10.41 -16.22 12.36
CA VAL A 388 -10.77 -15.70 13.70
C VAL A 388 -10.92 -16.85 14.70
N ALA A 389 -11.54 -17.97 14.27
CA ALA A 389 -11.68 -19.17 15.09
C ALA A 389 -10.30 -19.74 15.45
N LEU A 390 -9.36 -19.78 14.51
CA LEU A 390 -8.00 -20.28 14.75
C LEU A 390 -7.28 -19.50 15.86
N TRP A 391 -7.39 -18.18 15.87
CA TRP A 391 -6.86 -17.35 16.95
C TRP A 391 -7.48 -17.71 18.29
N LYS A 392 -8.81 -17.79 18.35
CA LYS A 392 -9.56 -18.10 19.58
C LYS A 392 -9.25 -19.50 20.10
N ASP A 393 -9.23 -20.51 19.25
CA ASP A 393 -9.01 -21.91 19.63
C ASP A 393 -7.60 -22.15 20.19
N ASN A 394 -6.62 -21.37 19.74
CA ASN A 394 -5.23 -21.55 20.14
C ASN A 394 -4.75 -20.60 21.25
N LEU A 395 -5.33 -19.40 21.37
CA LEU A 395 -4.76 -18.32 22.17
C LEU A 395 -5.72 -17.74 23.23
N SER A 396 -7.00 -18.09 23.24
CA SER A 396 -7.98 -17.49 24.18
C SER A 396 -7.73 -17.81 25.65
N GLU A 397 -6.96 -18.84 25.93
CA GLU A 397 -6.61 -19.23 27.33
C GLU A 397 -5.35 -18.51 27.85
N GLU A 398 -4.60 -17.83 26.99
CA GLU A 398 -3.39 -17.09 27.36
C GLU A 398 -3.78 -15.75 28.02
N GLN A 399 -3.29 -15.49 29.22
CA GLN A 399 -3.70 -14.34 30.04
C GLN A 399 -3.21 -12.99 29.51
N ASN A 400 -2.15 -12.98 28.71
CA ASN A 400 -1.54 -11.81 28.12
C ASN A 400 -2.05 -11.52 26.70
N ILE A 401 -3.07 -12.27 26.22
CA ILE A 401 -3.61 -12.09 24.86
C ILE A 401 -5.07 -11.64 24.93
N SER A 402 -5.37 -10.58 24.19
CA SER A 402 -6.73 -10.05 23.99
C SER A 402 -7.15 -10.20 22.54
N ILE A 403 -8.33 -10.75 22.28
CA ILE A 403 -8.88 -10.93 20.95
C ILE A 403 -10.15 -10.11 20.82
N LEU A 404 -10.15 -9.12 19.95
CA LEU A 404 -11.28 -8.25 19.63
C LEU A 404 -11.77 -8.53 18.20
N VAL A 405 -13.07 -8.56 18.02
CA VAL A 405 -13.70 -8.71 16.71
C VAL A 405 -14.69 -7.57 16.54
N PHE A 406 -14.43 -6.70 15.60
CA PHE A 406 -15.30 -5.57 15.26
C PHE A 406 -16.32 -5.99 14.20
N ASP A 407 -17.47 -5.34 14.21
CA ASP A 407 -18.47 -5.54 13.18
C ASP A 407 -18.27 -4.54 12.03
N GLU A 408 -18.63 -4.97 10.82
CA GLU A 408 -18.74 -4.09 9.64
C GLU A 408 -17.46 -3.34 9.21
N CYS A 409 -16.27 -3.84 9.54
CA CYS A 409 -15.02 -3.26 9.05
C CYS A 409 -14.41 -4.08 7.89
N SER A 410 -13.81 -3.39 6.93
CA SER A 410 -13.06 -3.99 5.82
C SER A 410 -11.74 -4.59 6.31
N HIS A 411 -11.02 -5.29 5.42
CA HIS A 411 -9.68 -5.79 5.67
C HIS A 411 -8.68 -4.69 6.13
N PHE A 412 -8.90 -3.46 5.69
CA PHE A 412 -8.08 -2.29 6.06
C PHE A 412 -8.60 -1.53 7.27
N GLY A 413 -9.59 -2.05 7.98
CA GLY A 413 -10.16 -1.49 9.21
C GLY A 413 -11.25 -0.46 9.01
N TYR A 414 -11.53 0.01 7.80
CA TYR A 414 -12.58 1.01 7.57
C TYR A 414 -13.98 0.41 7.56
N LYS A 415 -14.97 1.18 8.02
CA LYS A 415 -16.36 0.74 7.99
C LYS A 415 -16.84 0.47 6.57
N ILE A 416 -17.53 -0.64 6.37
CA ILE A 416 -18.11 -1.01 5.09
C ILE A 416 -19.58 -0.64 5.07
N ASP A 417 -19.97 0.22 4.13
CA ASP A 417 -21.36 0.24 3.70
C ASP A 417 -21.60 -0.94 2.74
N THR A 418 -22.15 -2.02 3.26
CA THR A 418 -22.43 -3.24 2.48
C THR A 418 -23.45 -3.01 1.37
N SER A 419 -24.14 -1.87 1.35
CA SER A 419 -25.12 -1.49 0.32
C SER A 419 -24.47 -1.02 -0.98
N ASP A 420 -23.23 -0.47 -0.93
CA ASP A 420 -22.49 -0.02 -2.11
C ASP A 420 -21.02 -0.48 -2.10
N PRO A 421 -20.68 -1.55 -2.83
CA PRO A 421 -19.30 -2.01 -2.95
C PRO A 421 -18.34 -0.99 -3.58
N ALA A 422 -18.83 0.02 -4.29
CA ALA A 422 -17.99 1.06 -4.89
C ALA A 422 -17.41 2.02 -3.83
N VAL A 423 -18.04 2.10 -2.67
CA VAL A 423 -17.57 2.92 -1.54
C VAL A 423 -16.42 2.26 -0.76
N LEU A 424 -16.17 0.98 -0.98
CA LEU A 424 -15.20 0.18 -0.21
C LEU A 424 -13.77 0.78 -0.18
N TYR A 425 -13.38 1.50 -1.23
CA TYR A 425 -12.06 2.11 -1.38
C TYR A 425 -12.15 3.65 -1.56
N SER A 426 -13.31 4.23 -1.29
CA SER A 426 -13.46 5.68 -1.21
C SER A 426 -12.87 6.19 0.10
N GLN A 427 -12.49 7.47 0.13
CA GLN A 427 -11.98 8.08 1.34
C GLN A 427 -13.02 8.02 2.46
N GLN A 428 -12.63 7.48 3.61
CA GLN A 428 -13.45 7.31 4.81
C GLN A 428 -12.59 7.68 6.03
N ASP A 429 -13.24 8.04 7.13
CA ASP A 429 -12.55 8.22 8.39
C ASP A 429 -12.26 6.85 9.02
N PHE A 430 -11.07 6.69 9.58
CA PHE A 430 -10.69 5.47 10.28
C PHE A 430 -11.48 5.36 11.60
N PRO A 431 -12.05 4.20 11.96
CA PRO A 431 -12.91 4.05 13.13
C PRO A 431 -12.21 4.38 14.45
N GLU A 432 -12.79 5.31 15.20
CA GLU A 432 -12.26 5.74 16.49
C GLU A 432 -12.20 4.59 17.51
N GLU A 433 -13.15 3.65 17.44
CA GLU A 433 -13.19 2.48 18.32
C GLU A 433 -11.98 1.56 18.15
N ILE A 434 -11.44 1.41 16.95
CA ILE A 434 -10.23 0.61 16.68
C ILE A 434 -9.01 1.35 17.23
N LEU A 435 -8.88 2.65 16.95
CA LEU A 435 -7.80 3.48 17.50
C LEU A 435 -7.81 3.47 19.03
N SER A 436 -8.98 3.61 19.64
CA SER A 436 -9.14 3.56 21.10
C SER A 436 -8.73 2.22 21.70
N ALA A 437 -9.02 1.10 21.01
CA ALA A 437 -8.60 -0.23 21.46
C ALA A 437 -7.07 -0.37 21.42
N ILE A 438 -6.44 0.10 20.33
CA ILE A 438 -4.97 0.08 20.18
C ILE A 438 -4.31 0.95 21.25
N CYS A 439 -4.77 2.20 21.42
CA CYS A 439 -4.22 3.12 22.43
C CYS A 439 -4.41 2.59 23.86
N SER A 440 -5.57 2.00 24.16
CA SER A 440 -5.84 1.40 25.48
C SER A 440 -4.92 0.23 25.79
N PHE A 441 -4.59 -0.57 24.78
CA PHE A 441 -3.64 -1.67 24.91
C PHE A 441 -2.20 -1.18 25.16
N ILE A 442 -1.75 -0.17 24.44
CA ILE A 442 -0.40 0.42 24.60
C ILE A 442 -0.26 1.04 26.00
N ASN A 443 -1.30 1.68 26.51
CA ASN A 443 -1.27 2.37 27.82
C ASN A 443 -1.57 1.43 29.02
N SER A 444 -1.76 0.14 28.83
CA SER A 444 -2.07 -0.82 29.90
C SER A 444 -0.81 -1.46 30.49
#